data_2abb587a349b05e4ed9957ec88d80443
#
_entry.id   2abb587a349b05e4ed9957ec88d80443
#
_cell.length_a   1.000
_cell.length_b   1.000
_cell.length_c   1.000
_cell.angle_alpha   90.00
_cell.angle_beta   90.00
_cell.angle_gamma   90.00
#
_symmetry.space_group_name_H-M   'P 1'
#
loop_
_entity.id
_entity.type
_entity.pdbx_description
1 polymer ?
#
loop_
_entity_poly.entity_id
_entity_poly.type
_entity_poly.pdbx_seq_one_letter_code
_entity_poly.pdbx_strand_id
1 'polypeptide(L)'
;LSPGATAQLAKMLGPGSIVGNPLDAGFAAVVDPSVYMKSIQIMIDDPDTDIVIIDSELPKAPHEQRERNLRIVNEMAGAASKPVIYISAMSIGFTEFTKALRKSLPNIAVMQGLDRAVGVIKSLIEYASLRKEVPDIKSSSKTSAPAALEKALKNANGAAALDEVASK
;
A
#
# COMPACT_ATOMS: atom_id res chain seq x y z
N LEU A 1 -6.78 -6.78 16.15
CA LEU A 1 -6.69 -5.66 17.07
C LEU A 1 -6.32 -6.15 18.46
N SER A 2 -5.41 -5.45 19.13
CA SER A 2 -5.08 -5.72 20.53
C SER A 2 -6.27 -5.47 21.46
N PRO A 3 -6.31 -6.06 22.66
CA PRO A 3 -7.34 -5.77 23.67
C PRO A 3 -7.36 -4.27 24.04
N GLY A 4 -6.21 -3.60 24.04
CA GLY A 4 -6.09 -2.18 24.33
C GLY A 4 -6.74 -1.31 23.26
N ALA A 5 -6.48 -1.56 21.99
CA ALA A 5 -7.10 -0.85 20.86
C ALA A 5 -8.61 -1.09 20.83
N THR A 6 -9.03 -2.34 21.04
CA THR A 6 -10.45 -2.70 21.11
C THR A 6 -11.19 -1.93 22.22
N ALA A 7 -10.60 -1.85 23.42
CA ALA A 7 -11.20 -1.10 24.52
C ALA A 7 -11.29 0.42 24.26
N GLN A 8 -10.26 1.00 23.63
CA GLN A 8 -10.26 2.41 23.25
C GLN A 8 -11.36 2.71 22.21
N LEU A 9 -11.46 1.89 21.17
CA LEU A 9 -12.47 2.02 20.13
C LEU A 9 -13.89 1.86 20.71
N ALA A 10 -14.13 0.85 21.53
CA ALA A 10 -15.43 0.61 22.16
C ALA A 10 -15.87 1.79 23.02
N LYS A 11 -14.96 2.40 23.78
CA LYS A 11 -15.24 3.57 24.60
C LYS A 11 -15.58 4.81 23.76
N MET A 12 -14.95 4.95 22.60
CA MET A 12 -15.09 6.15 21.76
C MET A 12 -16.31 6.08 20.83
N LEU A 13 -16.56 4.91 20.24
CA LEU A 13 -17.55 4.79 19.16
C LEU A 13 -19.00 4.66 19.66
N GLY A 14 -19.21 4.03 20.80
CA GLY A 14 -20.54 3.88 21.40
C GLY A 14 -21.49 2.94 20.62
N PRO A 15 -22.79 3.04 20.91
CA PRO A 15 -23.82 2.19 20.29
C PRO A 15 -23.90 2.37 18.77
N GLY A 16 -24.14 1.27 18.04
CA GLY A 16 -24.25 1.28 16.58
C GLY A 16 -22.93 1.07 15.83
N SER A 17 -21.82 0.89 16.55
CA SER A 17 -20.55 0.45 15.99
C SER A 17 -20.33 -1.05 16.22
N ILE A 18 -19.51 -1.67 15.38
CA ILE A 18 -19.02 -3.04 15.55
C ILE A 18 -17.51 -2.98 15.73
N VAL A 19 -17.07 -3.10 16.99
CA VAL A 19 -15.65 -3.02 17.33
C VAL A 19 -14.99 -4.38 17.16
N GLY A 20 -14.17 -4.48 16.14
CA GLY A 20 -13.50 -5.72 15.77
C GLY A 20 -12.57 -5.52 14.58
N ASN A 21 -12.27 -6.61 13.89
CA ASN A 21 -11.59 -6.61 12.61
C ASN A 21 -12.43 -7.45 11.63
N PRO A 22 -13.17 -6.85 10.70
CA PRO A 22 -13.18 -5.42 10.39
C PRO A 22 -13.84 -4.54 11.46
N LEU A 23 -13.43 -3.26 11.50
CA LEU A 23 -14.04 -2.22 12.32
C LEU A 23 -15.16 -1.54 11.52
N ASP A 24 -16.38 -1.56 12.05
CA ASP A 24 -17.43 -0.63 11.63
C ASP A 24 -17.56 0.48 12.68
N ALA A 25 -17.06 1.65 12.35
CA ALA A 25 -17.06 2.80 13.26
C ALA A 25 -18.46 3.42 13.46
N GLY A 26 -19.48 2.91 12.76
CA GLY A 26 -20.85 3.35 12.90
C GLY A 26 -21.11 4.77 12.45
N PHE A 27 -22.28 5.30 12.81
CA PHE A 27 -22.73 6.62 12.36
C PHE A 27 -21.91 7.76 12.97
N ALA A 28 -21.35 7.56 14.17
CA ALA A 28 -20.54 8.59 14.84
C ALA A 28 -19.34 9.04 13.99
N ALA A 29 -18.66 8.13 13.33
CA ALA A 29 -17.54 8.45 12.43
C ALA A 29 -17.96 9.15 11.13
N VAL A 30 -19.22 9.01 10.71
CA VAL A 30 -19.77 9.72 9.54
C VAL A 30 -20.07 11.16 9.89
N VAL A 31 -20.62 11.41 11.07
CA VAL A 31 -21.05 12.74 11.54
C VAL A 31 -19.85 13.56 12.05
N ASP A 32 -18.94 12.93 12.76
CA ASP A 32 -17.76 13.59 13.33
C ASP A 32 -16.46 13.09 12.70
N PRO A 33 -15.85 13.89 11.81
CA PRO A 33 -14.56 13.53 11.21
C PRO A 33 -13.44 13.26 12.24
N SER A 34 -13.51 13.83 13.43
CA SER A 34 -12.49 13.59 14.46
C SER A 34 -12.56 12.17 15.02
N VAL A 35 -13.76 11.62 15.12
CA VAL A 35 -13.98 10.21 15.52
C VAL A 35 -13.40 9.27 14.44
N TYR A 36 -13.67 9.57 13.17
CA TYR A 36 -13.12 8.81 12.05
C TYR A 36 -11.57 8.79 12.08
N MET A 37 -10.95 9.97 12.21
CA MET A 37 -9.49 10.10 12.25
C MET A 37 -8.86 9.41 13.46
N LYS A 38 -9.48 9.55 14.64
CA LYS A 38 -9.01 8.86 15.85
C LYS A 38 -9.11 7.34 15.73
N SER A 39 -10.17 6.83 15.07
CA SER A 39 -10.30 5.39 14.82
C SER A 39 -9.16 4.86 13.97
N ILE A 40 -8.81 5.57 12.89
CA ILE A 40 -7.68 5.22 12.02
C ILE A 40 -6.37 5.27 12.80
N GLN A 41 -6.15 6.31 13.61
CA GLN A 41 -4.94 6.45 14.41
C GLN A 41 -4.77 5.31 15.41
N ILE A 42 -5.83 4.92 16.12
CA ILE A 42 -5.80 3.78 17.04
C ILE A 42 -5.39 2.49 16.30
N MET A 43 -5.88 2.28 15.09
CA MET A 43 -5.50 1.11 14.27
C MET A 43 -4.06 1.19 13.76
N ILE A 44 -3.57 2.38 13.42
CA ILE A 44 -2.17 2.60 13.03
C ILE A 44 -1.24 2.32 14.22
N ASP A 45 -1.60 2.75 15.41
CA ASP A 45 -0.79 2.63 16.63
C ASP A 45 -0.87 1.24 17.26
N ASP A 46 -1.85 0.41 16.86
CA ASP A 46 -2.06 -0.91 17.43
C ASP A 46 -0.92 -1.88 17.09
N PRO A 47 -0.22 -2.45 18.09
CA PRO A 47 0.93 -3.34 17.84
C PRO A 47 0.56 -4.65 17.15
N ASP A 48 -0.70 -5.09 17.24
CA ASP A 48 -1.19 -6.34 16.64
C ASP A 48 -1.73 -6.13 15.21
N THR A 49 -1.56 -4.93 14.65
CA THR A 49 -1.97 -4.58 13.29
C THR A 49 -0.75 -4.35 12.42
N ASP A 50 -0.60 -5.12 11.34
CA ASP A 50 0.50 -4.97 10.37
C ASP A 50 0.16 -4.04 9.21
N ILE A 51 -1.12 -3.99 8.82
CA ILE A 51 -1.62 -3.20 7.69
C ILE A 51 -2.97 -2.60 8.09
N VAL A 52 -3.17 -1.31 7.82
CA VAL A 52 -4.48 -0.67 7.96
C VAL A 52 -5.15 -0.53 6.60
N ILE A 53 -6.32 -1.11 6.46
CA ILE A 53 -7.13 -1.05 5.24
C ILE A 53 -8.36 -0.19 5.52
N ILE A 54 -8.59 0.81 4.67
CA ILE A 54 -9.75 1.70 4.74
C ILE A 54 -10.64 1.40 3.53
N ASP A 55 -11.84 0.88 3.77
CA ASP A 55 -12.83 0.67 2.71
C ASP A 55 -13.59 1.97 2.46
N SER A 56 -13.27 2.60 1.37
CA SER A 56 -13.97 3.80 0.90
C SER A 56 -13.63 4.13 -0.56
N GLU A 57 -14.43 4.99 -1.16
CA GLU A 57 -14.26 5.44 -2.53
C GLU A 57 -13.63 6.84 -2.62
N LEU A 58 -12.76 7.03 -3.60
CA LEU A 58 -12.32 8.38 -3.95
C LEU A 58 -13.47 9.18 -4.56
N PRO A 59 -13.63 10.47 -4.24
CA PRO A 59 -14.64 11.30 -4.84
C PRO A 59 -14.43 11.45 -6.36
N LYS A 60 -15.54 11.44 -7.12
CA LYS A 60 -15.54 11.57 -8.58
C LYS A 60 -15.53 13.03 -9.06
N ALA A 61 -15.87 13.95 -8.18
CA ALA A 61 -15.90 15.40 -8.39
C ALA A 61 -15.38 16.09 -7.12
N PRO A 62 -15.05 17.39 -7.20
CA PRO A 62 -14.61 18.16 -6.03
C PRO A 62 -15.57 18.04 -4.86
N HIS A 63 -15.04 17.72 -3.68
CA HIS A 63 -15.80 17.56 -2.45
C HIS A 63 -14.91 17.90 -1.26
N GLU A 64 -14.98 19.12 -0.79
CA GLU A 64 -14.08 19.71 0.18
C GLU A 64 -13.83 18.83 1.42
N GLN A 65 -14.88 18.35 2.06
CA GLN A 65 -14.75 17.54 3.28
C GLN A 65 -14.05 16.21 3.02
N ARG A 66 -14.39 15.52 1.92
CA ARG A 66 -13.78 14.22 1.59
C ARG A 66 -12.32 14.39 1.19
N GLU A 67 -11.99 15.43 0.43
CA GLU A 67 -10.61 15.75 0.04
C GLU A 67 -9.78 16.09 1.28
N ARG A 68 -10.29 16.90 2.19
CA ARG A 68 -9.63 17.23 3.44
C ARG A 68 -9.35 15.98 4.27
N ASN A 69 -10.33 15.11 4.44
CA ASN A 69 -10.17 13.86 5.17
C ASN A 69 -9.10 12.96 4.53
N LEU A 70 -9.09 12.83 3.20
CA LEU A 70 -8.08 12.06 2.47
C LEU A 70 -6.67 12.63 2.65
N ARG A 71 -6.50 13.95 2.68
CA ARG A 71 -5.20 14.59 2.94
C ARG A 71 -4.70 14.29 4.35
N ILE A 72 -5.58 14.37 5.35
CA ILE A 72 -5.23 14.03 6.74
C ILE A 72 -4.82 12.55 6.83
N VAL A 73 -5.58 11.64 6.22
CA VAL A 73 -5.22 10.21 6.18
C VAL A 73 -3.88 9.99 5.47
N ASN A 74 -3.62 10.72 4.38
CA ASN A 74 -2.34 10.65 3.69
C ASN A 74 -1.16 11.15 4.55
N GLU A 75 -1.34 12.19 5.35
CA GLU A 75 -0.34 12.66 6.31
C GLU A 75 -0.11 11.64 7.42
N MET A 76 -1.18 11.08 7.99
CA MET A 76 -1.10 10.01 8.98
C MET A 76 -0.35 8.79 8.43
N ALA A 77 -0.65 8.38 7.20
CA ALA A 77 0.01 7.28 6.53
C ALA A 77 1.51 7.54 6.29
N GLY A 78 1.88 8.79 5.98
CA GLY A 78 3.28 9.21 5.81
C GLY A 78 4.09 9.15 7.11
N ALA A 79 3.43 9.32 8.26
CA ALA A 79 4.04 9.22 9.59
C ALA A 79 3.99 7.80 10.17
N ALA A 80 3.17 6.90 9.61
CA ALA A 80 2.97 5.56 10.11
C ALA A 80 4.16 4.64 9.80
N SER A 81 4.45 3.72 10.73
CA SER A 81 5.46 2.66 10.53
C SER A 81 4.93 1.47 9.71
N LYS A 82 3.64 1.43 9.42
CA LYS A 82 2.95 0.35 8.70
C LYS A 82 2.15 0.89 7.52
N PRO A 83 1.91 0.08 6.48
CA PRO A 83 1.16 0.49 5.30
C PRO A 83 -0.29 0.86 5.64
N VAL A 84 -0.76 1.96 5.05
CA VAL A 84 -2.17 2.35 5.03
C VAL A 84 -2.68 2.27 3.59
N ILE A 85 -3.70 1.46 3.37
CA ILE A 85 -4.23 1.14 2.04
C ILE A 85 -5.69 1.57 1.96
N TYR A 86 -6.03 2.26 0.89
CA TYR A 86 -7.39 2.69 0.58
C TYR A 86 -7.98 1.77 -0.48
N ILE A 87 -9.02 1.03 -0.14
CA ILE A 87 -9.65 0.07 -1.05
C ILE A 87 -11.10 0.50 -1.30
N SER A 88 -11.47 0.66 -2.56
CA SER A 88 -12.87 0.69 -2.95
C SER A 88 -13.33 -0.73 -3.24
N ALA A 89 -14.32 -1.23 -2.50
CA ALA A 89 -14.88 -2.56 -2.73
C ALA A 89 -15.42 -2.72 -4.16
N MET A 90 -15.93 -1.64 -4.76
CA MET A 90 -16.40 -1.60 -6.14
C MET A 90 -15.33 -1.04 -7.08
N SER A 91 -15.25 -1.63 -8.29
CA SER A 91 -14.44 -1.09 -9.38
C SER A 91 -15.26 -0.05 -10.15
N ILE A 92 -14.99 1.22 -9.92
CA ILE A 92 -15.62 2.35 -10.62
C ILE A 92 -14.59 3.12 -11.42
N GLY A 93 -15.01 3.63 -12.59
CA GLY A 93 -14.15 4.43 -13.45
C GLY A 93 -13.63 5.68 -12.73
N PHE A 94 -12.36 5.97 -12.89
CA PHE A 94 -11.74 7.19 -12.40
C PHE A 94 -12.02 8.35 -13.36
N THR A 95 -12.55 9.45 -12.83
CA THR A 95 -12.60 10.74 -13.55
C THR A 95 -11.20 11.37 -13.59
N GLU A 96 -10.99 12.38 -14.41
CA GLU A 96 -9.73 13.14 -14.42
C GLU A 96 -9.45 13.77 -13.05
N PHE A 97 -10.50 14.25 -12.37
CA PHE A 97 -10.41 14.73 -10.99
C PHE A 97 -9.90 13.64 -10.04
N THR A 98 -10.50 12.44 -10.07
CA THR A 98 -10.09 11.32 -9.22
C THR A 98 -8.63 10.91 -9.48
N LYS A 99 -8.20 10.92 -10.76
CA LYS A 99 -6.80 10.62 -11.14
C LYS A 99 -5.83 11.67 -10.59
N ALA A 100 -6.19 12.94 -10.69
CA ALA A 100 -5.37 14.04 -10.14
C ALA A 100 -5.29 13.96 -8.61
N LEU A 101 -6.43 13.74 -7.95
CA LEU A 101 -6.51 13.58 -6.50
C LEU A 101 -5.63 12.41 -6.03
N ARG A 102 -5.75 11.24 -6.67
CA ARG A 102 -4.92 10.08 -6.34
C ARG A 102 -3.42 10.39 -6.43
N LYS A 103 -2.98 11.13 -7.45
CA LYS A 103 -1.57 11.55 -7.59
C LYS A 103 -1.10 12.46 -6.46
N SER A 104 -2.02 13.21 -5.85
CA SER A 104 -1.71 14.10 -4.72
C SER A 104 -1.65 13.41 -3.36
N LEU A 105 -1.86 12.09 -3.31
CA LEU A 105 -1.89 11.28 -2.10
C LEU A 105 -0.78 10.20 -2.15
N PRO A 106 0.50 10.58 -2.07
CA PRO A 106 1.64 9.67 -2.31
C PRO A 106 1.82 8.60 -1.22
N ASN A 107 1.29 8.82 -0.02
CA ASN A 107 1.53 7.95 1.13
C ASN A 107 0.48 6.84 1.30
N ILE A 108 -0.61 6.89 0.53
CA ILE A 108 -1.65 5.85 0.55
C ILE A 108 -1.74 5.14 -0.78
N ALA A 109 -1.72 3.80 -0.75
CA ALA A 109 -2.02 3.00 -1.93
C ALA A 109 -3.55 2.96 -2.15
N VAL A 110 -4.01 3.35 -3.34
CA VAL A 110 -5.43 3.31 -3.70
C VAL A 110 -5.68 2.17 -4.66
N MET A 111 -6.51 1.23 -4.26
CA MET A 111 -6.88 0.04 -5.04
C MET A 111 -8.39 -0.02 -5.27
N GLN A 112 -8.81 -0.75 -6.30
CA GLN A 112 -10.21 -1.00 -6.60
C GLN A 112 -10.47 -2.48 -6.83
N GLY A 113 -11.65 -2.94 -6.38
CA GLY A 113 -12.05 -4.33 -6.40
C GLY A 113 -11.40 -5.11 -5.25
N LEU A 114 -12.22 -5.55 -4.29
CA LEU A 114 -11.75 -6.20 -3.06
C LEU A 114 -10.87 -7.41 -3.35
N ASP A 115 -11.30 -8.32 -4.23
CA ASP A 115 -10.56 -9.54 -4.57
C ASP A 115 -9.16 -9.24 -5.13
N ARG A 116 -9.07 -8.24 -6.02
CA ARG A 116 -7.79 -7.83 -6.61
C ARG A 116 -6.87 -7.21 -5.56
N ALA A 117 -7.42 -6.35 -4.71
CA ALA A 117 -6.66 -5.69 -3.66
C ALA A 117 -6.10 -6.71 -2.66
N VAL A 118 -6.91 -7.66 -2.20
CA VAL A 118 -6.48 -8.74 -1.31
C VAL A 118 -5.41 -9.61 -1.97
N GLY A 119 -5.58 -9.95 -3.26
CA GLY A 119 -4.58 -10.69 -4.04
C GLY A 119 -3.23 -9.98 -4.10
N VAL A 120 -3.22 -8.68 -4.35
CA VAL A 120 -1.98 -7.85 -4.37
C VAL A 120 -1.34 -7.81 -2.98
N ILE A 121 -2.13 -7.58 -1.92
CA ILE A 121 -1.62 -7.56 -0.53
C ILE A 121 -0.98 -8.90 -0.18
N LYS A 122 -1.64 -10.02 -0.49
CA LYS A 122 -1.10 -11.37 -0.29
C LYS A 122 0.25 -11.53 -1.00
N SER A 123 0.33 -11.17 -2.27
CA SER A 123 1.57 -11.27 -3.05
C SER A 123 2.70 -10.41 -2.47
N LEU A 124 2.39 -9.22 -1.93
CA LEU A 124 3.37 -8.37 -1.27
C LEU A 124 3.89 -8.97 0.04
N ILE A 125 3.01 -9.61 0.83
CA ILE A 125 3.39 -10.31 2.06
C ILE A 125 4.31 -11.50 1.74
N GLU A 126 3.95 -12.29 0.72
CA GLU A 126 4.75 -13.43 0.25
C GLU A 126 6.13 -12.95 -0.26
N TYR A 127 6.16 -11.89 -1.05
CA TYR A 127 7.41 -11.29 -1.53
C TYR A 127 8.28 -10.78 -0.37
N ALA A 128 7.69 -10.11 0.61
CA ALA A 128 8.43 -9.63 1.78
C ALA A 128 9.03 -10.79 2.60
N SER A 129 8.34 -11.91 2.70
CA SER A 129 8.83 -13.12 3.36
C SER A 129 9.99 -13.74 2.60
N LEU A 130 9.83 -13.93 1.29
CA LEU A 130 10.91 -14.44 0.41
C LEU A 130 12.16 -13.57 0.46
N ARG A 131 11.97 -12.25 0.48
CA ARG A 131 13.09 -11.31 0.54
C ARG A 131 13.91 -11.39 1.83
N LYS A 132 13.30 -11.81 2.94
CA LYS A 132 14.03 -12.05 4.20
C LYS A 132 14.91 -13.31 4.13
N GLU A 133 14.52 -14.29 3.32
CA GLU A 133 15.22 -15.56 3.16
C GLU A 133 16.37 -15.49 2.14
N VAL A 134 16.32 -14.52 1.21
CA VAL A 134 17.38 -14.32 0.24
C VAL A 134 18.51 -13.53 0.92
N PRO A 135 19.69 -14.15 1.14
CA PRO A 135 20.84 -13.42 1.68
C PRO A 135 21.16 -12.26 0.72
N ASP A 136 21.56 -11.12 1.29
CA ASP A 136 22.07 -9.99 0.53
C ASP A 136 23.16 -10.51 -0.42
N ILE A 137 22.83 -10.68 -1.67
CA ILE A 137 23.81 -10.98 -2.71
C ILE A 137 24.64 -9.70 -2.79
N LYS A 138 25.65 -9.61 -1.94
CA LYS A 138 26.69 -8.60 -2.11
C LYS A 138 27.09 -8.72 -3.56
N SER A 139 26.76 -7.73 -4.35
CA SER A 139 27.24 -7.59 -5.72
C SER A 139 28.69 -8.01 -5.70
N SER A 140 28.98 -9.22 -6.16
CA SER A 140 30.33 -9.71 -6.25
C SER A 140 31.05 -8.67 -7.09
N SER A 141 32.02 -8.00 -6.45
CA SER A 141 32.94 -7.10 -7.10
C SER A 141 33.19 -7.56 -8.54
N LYS A 142 32.97 -6.66 -9.48
CA LYS A 142 33.29 -6.74 -10.91
C LYS A 142 34.10 -8.00 -11.24
N THR A 143 33.43 -9.12 -11.44
CA THR A 143 34.05 -10.26 -12.07
C THR A 143 34.33 -9.77 -13.48
N SER A 144 35.59 -9.60 -13.82
CA SER A 144 35.99 -9.28 -15.19
C SER A 144 35.30 -10.29 -16.08
N ALA A 145 34.62 -9.80 -17.10
CA ALA A 145 33.94 -10.67 -18.04
C ALA A 145 34.91 -11.79 -18.47
N PRO A 146 34.49 -13.06 -18.53
CA PRO A 146 35.37 -14.12 -19.01
C PRO A 146 36.03 -13.69 -20.32
N ALA A 147 37.31 -13.93 -20.48
CA ALA A 147 38.09 -13.52 -21.66
C ALA A 147 37.43 -13.95 -22.96
N ALA A 148 36.69 -15.06 -22.93
CA ALA A 148 35.86 -15.54 -24.04
C ALA A 148 34.73 -14.56 -24.40
N LEU A 149 34.07 -13.95 -23.43
CA LEU A 149 33.00 -12.97 -23.65
C LEU A 149 33.55 -11.64 -24.18
N GLU A 150 34.68 -11.18 -23.67
CA GLU A 150 35.35 -9.98 -24.19
C GLU A 150 35.79 -10.20 -25.67
N LYS A 151 36.29 -11.39 -26.00
CA LYS A 151 36.65 -11.75 -27.37
C LYS A 151 35.40 -11.83 -28.29
N ALA A 152 34.31 -12.42 -27.83
CA ALA A 152 33.03 -12.46 -28.53
C ALA A 152 32.47 -11.08 -28.80
N LEU A 153 32.48 -10.18 -27.80
CA LEU A 153 32.03 -8.80 -27.95
C LEU A 153 32.91 -8.00 -28.95
N LYS A 154 34.21 -8.18 -28.94
CA LYS A 154 35.12 -7.56 -29.92
C LYS A 154 34.85 -8.04 -31.35
N ASN A 155 34.51 -9.32 -31.54
CA ASN A 155 34.21 -9.91 -32.82
C ASN A 155 32.79 -9.56 -33.33
N ALA A 156 31.91 -9.09 -32.49
CA ALA A 156 30.53 -8.74 -32.85
C ALA A 156 30.41 -7.47 -33.71
N ASN A 157 31.48 -6.76 -34.01
CA ASN A 157 31.52 -5.60 -34.90
C ASN A 157 30.42 -4.57 -34.65
N GLY A 158 30.11 -4.31 -33.35
CA GLY A 158 29.06 -3.35 -32.98
C GLY A 158 27.63 -3.93 -33.01
N ALA A 159 27.44 -5.23 -33.19
CA ALA A 159 26.12 -5.85 -33.01
C ALA A 159 25.67 -5.71 -31.57
N ALA A 160 24.40 -5.29 -31.35
CA ALA A 160 23.84 -5.03 -30.04
C ALA A 160 23.48 -6.28 -29.23
N ALA A 161 23.58 -7.48 -29.83
CA ALA A 161 23.28 -8.75 -29.18
C ALA A 161 24.21 -9.87 -29.62
N LEU A 162 24.54 -10.76 -28.70
CA LEU A 162 25.21 -12.03 -29.00
C LEU A 162 24.16 -13.07 -29.35
N ASP A 163 24.53 -14.04 -30.22
CA ASP A 163 23.66 -15.20 -30.47
C ASP A 163 23.63 -16.14 -29.24
N GLU A 164 22.73 -17.11 -29.27
CA GLU A 164 22.53 -18.02 -28.12
C GLU A 164 23.78 -18.87 -27.82
N VAL A 165 24.62 -19.16 -28.80
CA VAL A 165 25.84 -19.94 -28.62
C VAL A 165 26.94 -19.08 -28.01
N ALA A 166 27.09 -17.85 -28.46
CA ALA A 166 28.10 -16.92 -27.98
C ALA A 166 27.76 -16.35 -26.55
N SER A 167 26.50 -16.47 -26.11
CA SER A 167 26.06 -16.00 -24.80
C SER A 167 26.19 -17.06 -23.68
N LYS A 168 26.46 -18.32 -24.01
CA LYS A 168 26.68 -19.44 -23.09
C LYS A 168 28.15 -19.66 -22.79
#